data_77aaa42fde84f4e15629c584c9846088
#
_entry.id   77aaa42fde84f4e15629c584c9846088
#
_cell.length_a   1.000
_cell.length_b   1.000
_cell.length_c   1.000
_cell.angle_alpha   90.00
_cell.angle_beta   90.00
_cell.angle_gamma   90.00
#
_symmetry.space_group_name_H-M   'P 1'
#
loop_
_entity.id
_entity.type
_entity.pdbx_description
1 polymer ?
#
loop_
_entity_poly.entity_id
_entity_poly.type
_entity_poly.pdbx_seq_one_letter_code
_entity_poly.pdbx_strand_id
1 'polypeptide(L)' 'MMRLWVGERAATLQCKLVYRGYDLEVRREHSGWRVGIHPRTADLPILRCCEVFASDQDEAVVVAKMSVDGVALL' A
#
# COMPACT_ATOMS: atom_id res chain seq x y z
N MET A 1 22.08 0.04 -21.60
CA MET A 1 21.74 0.00 -21.26
C MET A 1 20.93 0.15 -20.89
N MET A 2 20.77 0.42 -20.75
CA MET A 2 20.17 0.44 -20.27
C MET A 2 19.26 0.48 -19.96
N ARG A 3 19.00 0.49 -19.68
CA ARG A 3 18.31 0.44 -19.32
C ARG A 3 17.36 0.85 -19.16
N LEU A 4 17.14 1.15 -19.21
CA LEU A 4 16.47 1.52 -18.99
C LEU A 4 15.51 1.54 -18.87
N TRP A 5 15.20 1.41 -18.65
CA TRP A 5 14.30 1.12 -18.56
C TRP A 5 13.46 1.42 -18.11
N VAL A 6 13.60 1.43 -17.84
CA VAL A 6 12.79 1.84 -17.83
C VAL A 6 11.46 1.85 -17.30
N GLY A 7 10.55 1.63 -17.57
CA GLY A 7 9.21 1.74 -17.20
C GLY A 7 8.92 1.63 -15.78
N GLU A 8 9.72 1.01 -15.19
CA GLU A 8 9.50 0.75 -13.85
C GLU A 8 9.50 1.92 -12.98
N ARG A 9 9.72 3.03 -13.51
CA ARG A 9 9.73 4.15 -12.66
C ARG A 9 8.37 4.54 -12.20
N ALA A 10 7.33 3.82 -12.59
CA ALA A 10 6.00 4.20 -12.19
C ALA A 10 5.83 4.16 -10.69
N ALA A 11 6.22 3.11 -10.04
CA ALA A 11 6.08 3.00 -8.60
C ALA A 11 7.24 2.17 -8.06
N THR A 12 7.88 2.68 -7.04
CA THR A 12 9.02 2.02 -6.44
C THR A 12 8.66 1.59 -5.03
N LEU A 13 8.85 0.31 -4.74
CA LEU A 13 8.57 -0.19 -3.40
C LEU A 13 9.59 0.38 -2.43
N GLN A 14 9.13 1.09 -1.42
CA GLN A 14 9.98 1.67 -0.42
C GLN A 14 10.08 0.81 0.81
N CYS A 15 8.95 0.24 1.25
CA CYS A 15 8.97 -0.65 2.38
C CYS A 15 7.69 -1.47 2.41
N LYS A 16 7.70 -2.50 3.23
CA LYS A 16 6.54 -3.33 3.42
C LYS A 16 6.31 -3.47 4.91
N LEU A 17 5.07 -3.24 5.33
CA LEU A 17 4.67 -3.32 6.72
C LEU A 17 3.61 -4.39 6.88
N VAL A 18 3.51 -4.96 8.09
CA VAL A 18 2.43 -5.88 8.40
C VAL A 18 1.56 -5.21 9.46
N TYR A 19 0.27 -5.18 9.23
CA TYR A 19 -0.66 -4.55 10.15
C TYR A 19 -1.94 -5.37 10.23
N ARG A 20 -2.20 -5.96 11.38
CA ARG A 20 -3.42 -6.74 11.63
C ARG A 20 -3.66 -7.82 10.59
N GLY A 21 -2.58 -8.47 10.17
CA GLY A 21 -2.69 -9.57 9.20
C GLY A 21 -2.70 -9.12 7.75
N TYR A 22 -2.50 -7.85 7.48
CA TYR A 22 -2.43 -7.34 6.12
C TYR A 22 -1.04 -6.83 5.83
N ASP A 23 -0.60 -7.07 4.60
CA ASP A 23 0.65 -6.48 4.10
C ASP A 23 0.34 -5.12 3.52
N LEU A 24 1.06 -4.11 3.98
CA LEU A 24 0.96 -2.76 3.46
C LEU A 24 2.22 -2.50 2.66
N GLU A 25 2.09 -2.43 1.34
CA GLU A 25 3.22 -2.19 0.45
C GLU A 25 3.27 -0.71 0.11
N VAL A 26 4.25 -0.02 0.67
CA VAL A 26 4.38 1.42 0.52
C VAL A 26 5.26 1.69 -0.69
N ARG A 27 4.72 2.37 -1.69
CA ARG A 27 5.42 2.66 -2.93
C ARG A 27 5.44 4.16 -3.18
N ARG A 28 6.57 4.63 -3.64
CA ARG A 28 6.67 6.02 -4.03
C ARG A 28 6.32 6.16 -5.50
N GLU A 29 5.47 7.12 -5.80
CA GLU A 29 5.07 7.40 -7.16
C GLU A 29 5.43 8.82 -7.53
N HIS A 30 5.25 9.14 -8.80
CA HIS A 30 5.62 10.42 -9.34
C HIS A 30 5.02 11.59 -8.54
N SER A 31 3.78 11.50 -8.18
CA SER A 31 3.09 12.61 -7.55
C SER A 31 2.71 12.34 -6.10
N GLY A 32 3.25 11.29 -5.50
CA GLY A 32 2.92 11.02 -4.11
C GLY A 32 3.27 9.62 -3.71
N TRP A 33 2.47 9.05 -2.83
CA TRP A 33 2.72 7.74 -2.26
C TRP A 33 1.50 6.87 -2.40
N ARG A 34 1.73 5.60 -2.69
CA ARG A 34 0.66 4.63 -2.81
C ARG A 34 0.92 3.49 -1.84
N VAL A 35 -0.11 3.04 -1.15
CA VAL A 35 0.00 1.89 -0.25
C VAL A 35 -0.99 0.84 -0.73
N GLY A 36 -0.46 -0.33 -1.08
CA GLY A 36 -1.30 -1.47 -1.42
C GLY A 36 -1.57 -2.27 -0.18
N ILE A 37 -2.81 -2.73 -0.02
CA ILE A 37 -3.25 -3.45 1.16
C ILE A 37 -3.69 -4.84 0.74
N HIS A 38 -2.97 -5.86 1.20
CA HIS A 38 -3.24 -7.24 0.80
C HIS A 38 -3.35 -8.14 2.01
N PRO A 39 -4.38 -8.98 2.10
CA PRO A 39 -4.47 -9.92 3.21
C PRO A 39 -3.35 -10.95 3.12
N ARG A 40 -2.79 -11.30 4.26
CA ARG A 40 -1.71 -12.29 4.28
C ARG A 40 -2.23 -13.72 4.22
N THR A 41 -3.48 -13.93 4.60
CA THR A 41 -4.07 -15.26 4.58
C THR A 41 -5.41 -15.20 3.86
N ALA A 42 -5.86 -16.38 3.40
CA ALA A 42 -7.08 -16.44 2.62
C ALA A 42 -8.34 -16.21 3.46
N ASP A 43 -8.24 -16.35 4.77
CA ASP A 43 -9.42 -16.16 5.61
C ASP A 43 -9.66 -14.72 5.98
N LEU A 44 -8.77 -13.80 5.62
CA LEU A 44 -9.00 -12.39 5.83
C LEU A 44 -9.70 -11.80 4.60
N PRO A 45 -10.63 -10.86 4.82
CA PRO A 45 -11.35 -10.28 3.69
C PRO A 45 -10.46 -9.36 2.88
N ILE A 46 -10.71 -9.34 1.58
CA ILE A 46 -10.05 -8.38 0.69
C ILE A 46 -10.78 -7.06 0.85
N LEU A 47 -10.02 -6.00 1.10
CA LEU A 47 -10.62 -4.70 1.30
C LEU A 47 -11.23 -4.19 0.00
N ARG A 48 -12.37 -3.54 0.11
CA ARG A 48 -13.00 -2.93 -1.04
C ARG A 48 -12.08 -1.89 -1.64
N CYS A 49 -11.45 -1.09 -0.79
CA CYS A 49 -10.47 -0.11 -1.23
C CYS A 49 -9.10 -0.64 -0.84
N CYS A 50 -8.47 -1.40 -1.72
CA CYS A 50 -7.21 -2.07 -1.41
C CYS A 50 -5.98 -1.24 -1.76
N GLU A 51 -6.16 0.01 -2.15
CA GLU A 51 -5.06 0.92 -2.41
C GLU A 51 -5.40 2.29 -1.85
N VAL A 52 -4.37 2.94 -1.29
CA VAL A 52 -4.50 4.28 -0.75
C VAL A 52 -3.46 5.15 -1.43
N PHE A 53 -3.84 6.37 -1.76
CA PHE A 53 -2.94 7.30 -2.39
C PHE A 53 -2.96 8.61 -1.62
N ALA A 54 -1.78 9.13 -1.30
CA ALA A 54 -1.66 10.40 -0.58
C ALA A 54 -0.39 11.09 -1.01
N SER A 55 -0.32 12.37 -0.77
CA SER A 55 0.86 13.15 -1.15
C SER A 55 2.01 12.97 -0.17
N ASP A 56 1.75 12.42 1.00
CA ASP A 56 2.75 12.25 2.03
C ASP A 56 2.79 10.79 2.46
N GLN A 57 4.00 10.27 2.72
CA GLN A 57 4.15 8.87 3.08
C GLN A 57 3.42 8.54 4.38
N ASP A 58 3.63 9.37 5.41
CA ASP A 58 3.00 9.09 6.71
C ASP A 58 1.49 9.10 6.58
N GLU A 59 0.95 10.05 5.84
CA GLU A 59 -0.48 10.12 5.64
C GLU A 59 -1.00 8.89 4.93
N ALA A 60 -0.29 8.43 3.90
CA ALA A 60 -0.72 7.25 3.15
C ALA A 60 -0.77 6.03 4.07
N VAL A 61 0.25 5.86 4.91
CA VAL A 61 0.31 4.73 5.83
C VAL A 61 -0.81 4.81 6.86
N VAL A 62 -1.06 6.00 7.41
CA VAL A 62 -2.12 6.18 8.40
C VAL A 62 -3.47 5.84 7.79
N VAL A 63 -3.75 6.33 6.60
CA VAL A 63 -5.04 6.05 5.96
C VAL A 63 -5.17 4.56 5.64
N ALA A 64 -4.07 3.92 5.22
CA ALA A 64 -4.10 2.48 4.97
C ALA A 64 -4.44 1.71 6.24
N LYS A 65 -3.83 2.09 7.36
CA LYS A 65 -4.12 1.43 8.64
C LYS A 65 -5.56 1.65 9.05
N MET A 66 -6.08 2.85 8.82
CA MET A 66 -7.47 3.12 9.13
C MET A 66 -8.40 2.27 8.30
N SER A 67 -8.06 2.02 7.05
CA SER A 67 -8.87 1.14 6.21
C SER A 67 -8.90 -0.28 6.75
N VAL A 68 -7.75 -0.77 7.22
CA VAL A 68 -7.69 -2.10 7.83
C VAL A 68 -8.49 -2.11 9.13
N ASP A 69 -8.37 -1.06 9.93
CA ASP A 69 -9.10 -0.98 11.19
C ASP A 69 -10.61 -1.01 10.96
N GLY A 70 -11.07 -0.36 9.89
CA GLY A 70 -12.49 -0.36 9.57
C GLY A 70 -13.00 -1.76 9.31
N VAL A 71 -12.21 -2.61 8.64
CA VAL A 71 -12.59 -3.99 8.41
C VAL A 71 -12.56 -4.77 9.72
N ALA A 72 -11.54 -4.54 10.53
CA ALA A 72 -11.39 -5.28 11.77
C ALA A 72 -12.52 -4.98 12.76
N LEU A 73 -13.17 -3.83 12.64
CA LEU A 73 -14.25 -3.45 13.54
C LEU A 73 -15.60 -4.01 13.09
N LEU A 74 -15.65 -4.56 11.90
CA LEU A 74 -16.88 -5.20 11.45
C LEU A 74 -16.98 -6.61 12.00
#